data_2234f43d3d336561b41cd875097b2a73
#
_entry.id   2234f43d3d336561b41cd875097b2a73
#
_cell.length_a   1.000
_cell.length_b   1.000
_cell.length_c   1.000
_cell.angle_alpha   90.00
_cell.angle_beta   90.00
_cell.angle_gamma   90.00
#
_symmetry.space_group_name_H-M   'P 1'
#
loop_
_entity.id
_entity.type
_entity.pdbx_description
1 polymer ?
#
loop_
_entity_poly.entity_id
_entity_poly.type
_entity_poly.pdbx_seq_one_letter_code
_entity_poly.pdbx_strand_id
1 'polypeptide(L)'
;MNIGPQTPPEASVTATAAELADLLRRVAARDSAAFATLYKQSRAKLYGVVARILTKGDLSGEVLQEVFVRIWEKAGDYDVDKGSPIAWMATIARNRALDEIRRVRPVSLDDMPEGFEPAAEEVDPLGARDRSERLSALMDCLRTLDEEKRKAVLLAYYRGFTREALAKRMQRPVPTIKTWLRRGLAQLRDCLS
;
A
#
# COMPACT_ATOMS: atom_id res chain seq x y z
N MET A 1 44.93 -20.54 -7.14
CA MET A 1 43.65 -19.83 -7.38
C MET A 1 42.58 -20.61 -6.61
N ASN A 2 42.17 -20.07 -5.47
CA ASN A 2 41.23 -20.72 -4.56
C ASN A 2 39.85 -20.04 -4.72
N ILE A 3 38.93 -20.72 -5.43
CA ILE A 3 37.57 -20.26 -5.59
C ILE A 3 36.80 -20.78 -4.38
N GLY A 4 36.60 -19.87 -3.39
CA GLY A 4 35.76 -20.16 -2.24
C GLY A 4 34.31 -20.46 -2.65
N PRO A 5 33.55 -21.23 -1.83
CA PRO A 5 32.19 -21.63 -2.16
C PRO A 5 31.29 -20.37 -2.19
N GLN A 6 30.69 -20.13 -3.35
CA GLN A 6 29.64 -19.12 -3.48
C GLN A 6 28.40 -19.63 -2.75
N THR A 7 28.04 -18.97 -1.67
CA THR A 7 26.76 -19.17 -0.99
C THR A 7 25.63 -18.86 -1.97
N PRO A 8 24.68 -19.80 -2.22
CA PRO A 8 23.54 -19.51 -3.09
C PRO A 8 22.72 -18.36 -2.50
N PRO A 9 22.06 -17.53 -3.34
CA PRO A 9 21.22 -16.46 -2.86
C PRO A 9 20.08 -17.04 -2.02
N GLU A 10 19.99 -16.62 -0.77
CA GLU A 10 18.88 -16.97 0.12
C GLU A 10 17.56 -16.68 -0.58
N ALA A 11 16.82 -17.74 -0.89
CA ALA A 11 15.47 -17.65 -1.41
C ALA A 11 14.67 -16.73 -0.47
N SER A 12 14.10 -15.68 -1.03
CA SER A 12 13.26 -14.70 -0.32
C SER A 12 12.00 -15.43 0.20
N VAL A 13 12.10 -16.05 1.36
CA VAL A 13 10.94 -16.64 2.06
C VAL A 13 10.03 -15.47 2.43
N THR A 14 8.91 -15.39 1.74
CA THR A 14 7.89 -14.38 2.03
C THR A 14 7.29 -14.67 3.41
N ALA A 15 7.55 -13.81 4.38
CA ALA A 15 7.02 -13.98 5.73
C ALA A 15 5.50 -14.11 5.71
N THR A 16 4.99 -15.04 6.50
CA THR A 16 3.55 -15.25 6.70
C THR A 16 2.92 -14.09 7.46
N ALA A 17 1.60 -13.96 7.38
CA ALA A 17 0.89 -12.94 8.14
C ALA A 17 1.08 -13.12 9.67
N ALA A 18 1.14 -14.36 10.14
CA ALA A 18 1.36 -14.68 11.55
C ALA A 18 2.76 -14.25 12.04
N GLU A 19 3.81 -14.51 11.24
CA GLU A 19 5.18 -14.09 11.54
C GLU A 19 5.30 -12.56 11.60
N LEU A 20 4.70 -11.85 10.65
CA LEU A 20 4.70 -10.38 10.66
C LEU A 20 3.91 -9.81 11.85
N ALA A 21 2.82 -10.45 12.27
CA ALA A 21 2.05 -10.06 13.45
C ALA A 21 2.87 -10.23 14.73
N ASP A 22 3.59 -11.36 14.89
CA ASP A 22 4.49 -11.58 16.02
C ASP A 22 5.61 -10.55 16.06
N LEU A 23 6.23 -10.26 14.92
CA LEU A 23 7.26 -9.23 14.82
C LEU A 23 6.71 -7.85 15.23
N LEU A 24 5.52 -7.45 14.78
CA LEU A 24 4.91 -6.18 15.19
C LEU A 24 4.64 -6.12 16.70
N ARG A 25 4.19 -7.22 17.31
CA ARG A 25 3.99 -7.31 18.77
C ARG A 25 5.31 -7.10 19.53
N ARG A 26 6.41 -7.71 19.06
CA ARG A 26 7.75 -7.54 19.64
C ARG A 26 8.28 -6.11 19.41
N VAL A 27 8.05 -5.55 18.25
CA VAL A 27 8.38 -4.13 17.95
C VAL A 27 7.63 -3.19 18.88
N ALA A 28 6.37 -3.46 19.19
CA ALA A 28 5.60 -2.70 20.18
C ALA A 28 6.26 -2.75 21.57
N ALA A 29 6.89 -3.89 21.92
CA ALA A 29 7.73 -4.03 23.12
C ALA A 29 9.15 -3.46 22.98
N ARG A 30 9.43 -2.68 21.92
CA ARG A 30 10.71 -2.04 21.66
C ARG A 30 11.89 -3.00 21.36
N ASP A 31 11.61 -4.19 20.84
CA ASP A 31 12.61 -5.15 20.40
C ASP A 31 13.23 -4.71 19.05
N SER A 32 14.47 -4.19 19.09
CA SER A 32 15.19 -3.72 17.92
C SER A 32 15.57 -4.86 16.94
N ALA A 33 15.80 -6.08 17.44
CA ALA A 33 16.11 -7.23 16.58
C ALA A 33 14.88 -7.67 15.79
N ALA A 34 13.70 -7.66 16.42
CA ALA A 34 12.44 -7.88 15.73
C ALA A 34 12.17 -6.80 14.67
N PHE A 35 12.50 -5.54 14.97
CA PHE A 35 12.37 -4.45 14.00
C PHE A 35 13.28 -4.61 12.78
N ALA A 36 14.54 -4.99 12.98
CA ALA A 36 15.47 -5.27 11.88
C ALA A 36 14.94 -6.40 10.97
N THR A 37 14.38 -7.45 11.58
CA THR A 37 13.76 -8.56 10.84
C THR A 37 12.50 -8.11 10.08
N LEU A 38 11.62 -7.34 10.73
CA LEU A 38 10.42 -6.77 10.12
C LEU A 38 10.78 -5.88 8.91
N TYR A 39 11.81 -5.04 9.08
CA TYR A 39 12.35 -4.21 8.00
C TYR A 39 12.79 -5.07 6.81
N LYS A 40 13.64 -6.07 7.03
CA LYS A 40 14.17 -6.96 5.97
C LYS A 40 13.02 -7.65 5.19
N GLN A 41 11.98 -8.11 5.89
CA GLN A 41 10.88 -8.87 5.30
C GLN A 41 9.82 -8.00 4.59
N SER A 42 9.67 -6.73 4.99
CA SER A 42 8.59 -5.88 4.47
C SER A 42 9.05 -4.74 3.56
N ARG A 43 10.36 -4.36 3.59
CA ARG A 43 10.86 -3.17 2.90
C ARG A 43 10.54 -3.15 1.40
N ALA A 44 10.69 -4.26 0.69
CA ALA A 44 10.47 -4.31 -0.74
C ALA A 44 8.99 -4.04 -1.11
N LYS A 45 8.05 -4.63 -0.35
CA LYS A 45 6.62 -4.41 -0.54
C LYS A 45 6.21 -2.96 -0.22
N LEU A 46 6.74 -2.41 0.88
CA LEU A 46 6.42 -1.03 1.28
C LEU A 46 7.09 -0.01 0.36
N TYR A 47 8.30 -0.28 -0.13
CA TYR A 47 8.94 0.54 -1.15
C TYR A 47 8.10 0.59 -2.43
N GLY A 48 7.59 -0.55 -2.91
CA GLY A 48 6.69 -0.59 -4.06
C GLY A 48 5.42 0.26 -3.88
N VAL A 49 4.86 0.31 -2.67
CA VAL A 49 3.73 1.20 -2.35
C VAL A 49 4.14 2.67 -2.46
N VAL A 50 5.26 3.05 -1.85
CA VAL A 50 5.76 4.44 -1.84
C VAL A 50 6.14 4.90 -3.25
N ALA A 51 6.95 4.12 -3.98
CA ALA A 51 7.45 4.45 -5.30
C ALA A 51 6.31 4.64 -6.34
N ARG A 52 5.27 3.81 -6.25
CA ARG A 52 4.09 3.91 -7.11
C ARG A 52 3.32 5.21 -6.91
N ILE A 53 3.32 5.75 -5.70
CA ILE A 53 2.62 6.98 -5.36
C ILE A 53 3.47 8.21 -5.71
N LEU A 54 4.78 8.19 -5.39
CA LEU A 54 5.65 9.36 -5.56
C LEU A 54 6.06 9.62 -7.02
N THR A 55 6.02 8.63 -7.89
CA THR A 55 6.39 8.72 -9.33
C THR A 55 7.78 9.32 -9.62
N LYS A 56 8.49 9.88 -8.62
CA LYS A 56 9.86 10.36 -8.66
C LYS A 56 10.69 9.54 -7.69
N GLY A 57 11.58 8.67 -8.21
CA GLY A 57 12.33 7.68 -7.45
C GLY A 57 13.22 8.24 -6.31
N ASP A 58 13.70 9.47 -6.45
CA ASP A 58 14.69 10.04 -5.54
C ASP A 58 14.20 10.21 -4.09
N LEU A 59 12.90 10.48 -3.89
CA LEU A 59 12.33 10.66 -2.55
C LEU A 59 11.81 9.36 -1.92
N SER A 60 11.69 8.29 -2.69
CA SER A 60 11.05 7.04 -2.21
C SER A 60 11.85 6.39 -1.08
N GLY A 61 13.18 6.49 -1.12
CA GLY A 61 14.05 5.97 -0.06
C GLY A 61 13.89 6.71 1.26
N GLU A 62 13.88 8.03 1.23
CA GLU A 62 13.71 8.89 2.42
C GLU A 62 12.33 8.69 3.05
N VAL A 63 11.29 8.71 2.21
CA VAL A 63 9.92 8.47 2.67
C VAL A 63 9.76 7.08 3.27
N LEU A 64 10.42 6.06 2.70
CA LEU A 64 10.40 4.71 3.28
C LEU A 64 11.07 4.66 4.66
N GLN A 65 12.18 5.38 4.87
CA GLN A 65 12.80 5.47 6.21
C GLN A 65 11.83 6.04 7.23
N GLU A 66 11.16 7.16 6.90
CA GLU A 66 10.16 7.76 7.78
C GLU A 66 8.96 6.82 8.03
N VAL A 67 8.56 6.04 7.04
CA VAL A 67 7.53 5.00 7.20
C VAL A 67 7.93 4.00 8.27
N PHE A 68 9.17 3.52 8.26
CA PHE A 68 9.64 2.57 9.26
C PHE A 68 9.79 3.21 10.66
N VAL A 69 10.16 4.47 10.75
CA VAL A 69 10.12 5.22 12.04
C VAL A 69 8.68 5.25 12.56
N ARG A 70 7.69 5.58 11.73
CA ARG A 70 6.28 5.58 12.14
C ARG A 70 5.76 4.18 12.50
N ILE A 71 6.22 3.13 11.81
CA ILE A 71 5.90 1.75 12.18
C ILE A 71 6.45 1.42 13.57
N TRP A 72 7.71 1.80 13.87
CA TRP A 72 8.31 1.63 15.18
C TRP A 72 7.53 2.35 16.28
N GLU A 73 7.12 3.58 16.04
CA GLU A 73 6.36 4.39 16.99
C GLU A 73 4.97 3.82 17.27
N LYS A 74 4.30 3.33 16.20
CA LYS A 74 2.88 2.95 16.21
C LYS A 74 2.63 1.44 16.23
N ALA A 75 3.64 0.62 16.41
CA ALA A 75 3.47 -0.85 16.42
C ALA A 75 2.44 -1.33 17.43
N GLY A 76 2.30 -0.62 18.58
CA GLY A 76 1.29 -0.91 19.60
C GLY A 76 -0.16 -0.62 19.17
N ASP A 77 -0.38 0.15 18.11
CA ASP A 77 -1.71 0.44 17.56
C ASP A 77 -2.21 -0.65 16.60
N TYR A 78 -1.33 -1.61 16.25
CA TYR A 78 -1.71 -2.71 15.37
C TYR A 78 -2.66 -3.67 16.08
N ASP A 79 -3.77 -3.96 15.41
CA ASP A 79 -4.81 -4.84 15.89
C ASP A 79 -5.05 -5.96 14.85
N VAL A 80 -4.79 -7.21 15.25
CA VAL A 80 -4.89 -8.39 14.36
C VAL A 80 -6.31 -8.61 13.83
N ASP A 81 -7.33 -8.20 14.59
CA ASP A 81 -8.73 -8.36 14.21
C ASP A 81 -9.17 -7.33 13.16
N LYS A 82 -8.41 -6.25 12.98
CA LYS A 82 -8.70 -5.18 12.00
C LYS A 82 -8.05 -5.35 10.65
N GLY A 83 -7.17 -6.32 10.49
CA GLY A 83 -6.55 -6.60 9.20
C GLY A 83 -5.12 -7.15 9.26
N SER A 84 -4.61 -7.56 8.10
CA SER A 84 -3.26 -8.15 8.02
C SER A 84 -2.15 -7.14 8.35
N PRO A 85 -1.03 -7.60 8.92
CA PRO A 85 0.12 -6.75 9.28
C PRO A 85 0.64 -5.93 8.09
N ILE A 86 0.76 -6.58 6.94
CA ILE A 86 1.26 -5.90 5.73
C ILE A 86 0.30 -4.82 5.23
N ALA A 87 -1.02 -5.02 5.35
CA ALA A 87 -2.01 -4.02 4.97
C ALA A 87 -1.98 -2.81 5.92
N TRP A 88 -1.78 -3.04 7.23
CA TRP A 88 -1.62 -1.98 8.21
C TRP A 88 -0.36 -1.15 7.93
N MET A 89 0.80 -1.79 7.73
CA MET A 89 2.04 -1.11 7.37
C MET A 89 1.93 -0.37 6.02
N ALA A 90 1.30 -0.99 5.01
CA ALA A 90 1.06 -0.36 3.71
C ALA A 90 0.18 0.89 3.81
N THR A 91 -0.78 0.92 4.77
CA THR A 91 -1.58 2.12 5.04
C THR A 91 -0.72 3.26 5.58
N ILE A 92 0.24 2.98 6.46
CA ILE A 92 1.21 3.97 6.96
C ILE A 92 2.07 4.48 5.80
N ALA A 93 2.62 3.56 4.99
CA ALA A 93 3.44 3.90 3.83
C ALA A 93 2.69 4.78 2.82
N ARG A 94 1.47 4.38 2.49
CA ARG A 94 0.60 5.12 1.59
C ARG A 94 0.32 6.54 2.12
N ASN A 95 -0.10 6.65 3.37
CA ASN A 95 -0.44 7.95 3.94
C ASN A 95 0.79 8.88 3.95
N ARG A 96 1.98 8.36 4.31
CA ARG A 96 3.20 9.18 4.30
C ARG A 96 3.59 9.63 2.89
N ALA A 97 3.49 8.74 1.90
CA ALA A 97 3.76 9.09 0.50
C ALA A 97 2.79 10.16 -0.03
N LEU A 98 1.52 10.10 0.37
CA LEU A 98 0.52 11.11 0.02
C LEU A 98 0.78 12.45 0.69
N ASP A 99 1.22 12.45 1.96
CA ASP A 99 1.62 13.68 2.67
C ASP A 99 2.80 14.33 1.94
N GLU A 100 3.76 13.53 1.43
CA GLU A 100 4.89 14.05 0.67
C GLU A 100 4.48 14.69 -0.66
N ILE A 101 3.58 14.06 -1.42
CA ILE A 101 3.03 14.68 -2.65
C ILE A 101 2.38 16.02 -2.34
N ARG A 102 1.60 16.10 -1.27
CA ARG A 102 0.93 17.36 -0.86
C ARG A 102 1.93 18.45 -0.47
N ARG A 103 3.07 18.07 0.11
CA ARG A 103 4.14 19.01 0.48
C ARG A 103 4.87 19.56 -0.76
N VAL A 104 5.13 18.69 -1.74
CA VAL A 104 5.95 19.04 -2.92
C VAL A 104 5.10 19.64 -4.03
N ARG A 105 3.84 19.27 -4.14
CA ARG A 105 2.88 19.82 -5.10
C ARG A 105 1.56 20.15 -4.41
N PRO A 106 1.22 21.44 -4.26
CA PRO A 106 -0.18 21.82 -4.09
C PRO A 106 -0.94 21.22 -5.30
N VAL A 107 -1.86 20.29 -5.03
CA VAL A 107 -2.55 19.51 -6.08
C VAL A 107 -3.29 20.48 -6.98
N SER A 108 -2.72 20.81 -8.15
CA SER A 108 -3.45 21.40 -9.26
C SER A 108 -4.37 20.33 -9.84
N LEU A 109 -5.65 20.66 -9.93
CA LEU A 109 -6.73 19.75 -10.32
C LEU A 109 -6.65 19.33 -11.81
N ASP A 110 -5.78 19.99 -12.61
CA ASP A 110 -5.78 19.89 -14.07
C ASP A 110 -4.77 18.89 -14.65
N ASP A 111 -3.84 18.35 -13.83
CA ASP A 111 -2.76 17.47 -14.31
C ASP A 111 -3.11 15.98 -14.25
N MET A 112 -4.25 15.55 -14.78
CA MET A 112 -4.59 14.12 -14.78
C MET A 112 -4.70 13.54 -16.18
N PRO A 113 -3.87 12.54 -16.55
CA PRO A 113 -4.11 11.72 -17.72
C PRO A 113 -5.43 10.94 -17.57
N GLU A 114 -6.28 11.00 -18.56
CA GLU A 114 -7.42 10.10 -18.69
C GLU A 114 -6.90 8.71 -19.06
N GLY A 115 -7.22 7.71 -18.25
CA GLY A 115 -6.90 6.32 -18.50
C GLY A 115 -6.29 5.62 -17.28
N PHE A 116 -7.00 4.62 -16.77
CA PHE A 116 -6.48 3.70 -15.77
C PHE A 116 -5.90 2.48 -16.49
N GLU A 117 -4.59 2.41 -16.61
CA GLU A 117 -3.89 1.15 -16.86
C GLU A 117 -2.99 0.84 -15.66
N PRO A 118 -3.14 -0.34 -15.03
CA PRO A 118 -2.19 -0.78 -14.02
C PRO A 118 -0.84 -0.97 -14.70
N ALA A 119 0.19 -0.26 -14.24
CA ALA A 119 1.54 -0.49 -14.72
C ALA A 119 1.93 -1.96 -14.47
N ALA A 120 2.28 -2.68 -15.53
CA ALA A 120 2.86 -4.01 -15.44
C ALA A 120 4.25 -3.86 -14.81
N GLU A 121 4.42 -4.34 -13.57
CA GLU A 121 5.74 -4.51 -12.95
C GLU A 121 6.39 -5.78 -13.52
N GLU A 122 7.67 -5.70 -13.86
CA GLU A 122 8.52 -6.88 -14.07
C GLU A 122 8.49 -7.76 -12.82
N VAL A 123 7.98 -8.96 -12.92
CA VAL A 123 7.67 -9.83 -11.79
C VAL A 123 8.28 -11.20 -12.03
N ASP A 124 8.91 -11.74 -10.97
CA ASP A 124 9.26 -13.15 -10.81
C ASP A 124 8.15 -14.06 -11.34
N PRO A 125 8.44 -15.00 -12.30
CA PRO A 125 7.43 -15.79 -13.01
C PRO A 125 6.55 -16.67 -12.12
N LEU A 126 7.03 -17.11 -10.96
CA LEU A 126 6.28 -17.98 -10.03
C LEU A 126 5.24 -17.20 -9.19
N GLY A 127 5.48 -15.93 -8.89
CA GLY A 127 4.51 -15.05 -8.20
C GLY A 127 3.55 -14.32 -9.14
N ALA A 128 3.82 -14.33 -10.44
CA ALA A 128 3.07 -13.57 -11.43
C ALA A 128 1.64 -14.12 -11.64
N ARG A 129 1.47 -15.43 -11.62
CA ARG A 129 0.18 -16.09 -11.89
C ARG A 129 -0.83 -15.84 -10.79
N ASP A 130 -0.47 -16.08 -9.52
CA ASP A 130 -1.33 -15.83 -8.36
C ASP A 130 -1.68 -14.33 -8.23
N ARG A 131 -0.71 -13.44 -8.53
CA ARG A 131 -0.93 -12.00 -8.55
C ARG A 131 -1.86 -11.57 -9.69
N SER A 132 -1.72 -12.17 -10.87
CA SER A 132 -2.59 -11.90 -12.03
C SER A 132 -4.03 -12.31 -11.74
N GLU A 133 -4.25 -13.48 -11.13
CA GLU A 133 -5.58 -13.97 -10.75
C GLU A 133 -6.23 -13.05 -9.70
N ARG A 134 -5.49 -12.65 -8.67
CA ARG A 134 -5.97 -11.69 -7.66
C ARG A 134 -6.25 -10.31 -8.23
N LEU A 135 -5.45 -9.84 -9.17
CA LEU A 135 -5.68 -8.57 -9.85
C LEU A 135 -6.92 -8.65 -10.73
N SER A 136 -7.10 -9.74 -11.47
CA SER A 136 -8.31 -9.98 -12.26
C SER A 136 -9.56 -9.99 -11.38
N ALA A 137 -9.54 -10.74 -10.28
CA ALA A 137 -10.64 -10.78 -9.32
C ALA A 137 -10.95 -9.37 -8.74
N LEU A 138 -9.92 -8.59 -8.40
CA LEU A 138 -10.11 -7.21 -7.95
C LEU A 138 -10.74 -6.33 -9.04
N MET A 139 -10.30 -6.46 -10.29
CA MET A 139 -10.86 -5.69 -11.40
C MET A 139 -12.32 -6.07 -11.66
N ASP A 140 -12.66 -7.34 -11.54
CA ASP A 140 -14.04 -7.81 -11.67
C ASP A 140 -14.92 -7.27 -10.53
N CYS A 141 -14.44 -7.33 -9.28
CA CYS A 141 -15.12 -6.74 -8.13
C CYS A 141 -15.26 -5.20 -8.26
N LEU A 142 -14.28 -4.51 -8.81
CA LEU A 142 -14.38 -3.07 -9.08
C LEU A 142 -15.47 -2.75 -10.12
N ARG A 143 -15.70 -3.64 -11.10
CA ARG A 143 -16.77 -3.47 -12.10
C ARG A 143 -18.17 -3.63 -11.50
N THR A 144 -18.33 -4.34 -10.37
CA THR A 144 -19.62 -4.45 -9.67
C THR A 144 -20.03 -3.19 -8.92
N LEU A 145 -19.08 -2.30 -8.66
CA LEU A 145 -19.40 -1.00 -8.07
C LEU A 145 -20.08 -0.07 -9.08
N ASP A 146 -21.04 0.72 -8.62
CA ASP A 146 -21.52 1.82 -9.43
C ASP A 146 -20.40 2.79 -9.80
N GLU A 147 -20.51 3.48 -10.91
CA GLU A 147 -19.44 4.29 -11.50
C GLU A 147 -18.91 5.35 -10.54
N GLU A 148 -19.79 6.03 -9.80
CA GLU A 148 -19.38 7.10 -8.88
C GLU A 148 -18.58 6.54 -7.70
N LYS A 149 -19.01 5.41 -7.09
CA LYS A 149 -18.28 4.76 -6.00
C LYS A 149 -16.95 4.18 -6.49
N ARG A 150 -16.94 3.51 -7.66
CA ARG A 150 -15.72 2.99 -8.29
C ARG A 150 -14.71 4.12 -8.52
N LYS A 151 -15.15 5.23 -9.13
CA LYS A 151 -14.31 6.41 -9.38
C LYS A 151 -13.79 7.01 -8.07
N ALA A 152 -14.62 7.15 -7.05
CA ALA A 152 -14.21 7.65 -5.74
C ALA A 152 -13.15 6.73 -5.09
N VAL A 153 -13.33 5.41 -5.12
CA VAL A 153 -12.38 4.44 -4.57
C VAL A 153 -11.06 4.49 -5.32
N LEU A 154 -11.08 4.46 -6.65
CA LEU A 154 -9.86 4.52 -7.47
C LEU A 154 -9.09 5.83 -7.24
N LEU A 155 -9.77 6.95 -7.25
CA LEU A 155 -9.13 8.25 -7.00
C LEU A 155 -8.57 8.35 -5.58
N ALA A 156 -9.29 7.86 -4.57
CA ALA A 156 -8.82 7.87 -3.19
C ALA A 156 -7.62 6.94 -2.96
N TYR A 157 -7.73 5.68 -3.41
CA TYR A 157 -6.80 4.63 -3.00
C TYR A 157 -5.66 4.39 -4.01
N TYR A 158 -5.89 4.62 -5.27
CA TYR A 158 -4.85 4.50 -6.30
C TYR A 158 -4.14 5.82 -6.59
N ARG A 159 -4.89 6.93 -6.70
CA ARG A 159 -4.35 8.27 -7.01
C ARG A 159 -4.11 9.13 -5.77
N GLY A 160 -4.59 8.74 -4.62
CA GLY A 160 -4.30 9.40 -3.35
C GLY A 160 -5.07 10.67 -3.06
N PHE A 161 -6.17 10.92 -3.74
CA PHE A 161 -6.98 12.11 -3.47
C PHE A 161 -7.54 12.12 -2.04
N THR A 162 -7.52 13.29 -1.40
CA THR A 162 -8.21 13.49 -0.13
C THR A 162 -9.72 13.50 -0.33
N ARG A 163 -10.47 13.32 0.76
CA ARG A 163 -11.93 13.42 0.71
C ARG A 163 -12.40 14.79 0.25
N GLU A 164 -11.71 15.83 0.64
CA GLU A 164 -11.97 17.23 0.28
C GLU A 164 -11.69 17.47 -1.21
N ALA A 165 -10.57 16.96 -1.72
CA ALA A 165 -10.22 17.02 -3.14
C ALA A 165 -11.24 16.24 -3.99
N LEU A 166 -11.66 15.05 -3.52
CA LEU A 166 -12.73 14.28 -4.17
C LEU A 166 -14.06 15.02 -4.17
N ALA A 167 -14.44 15.63 -3.03
CA ALA A 167 -15.68 16.40 -2.90
C ALA A 167 -15.72 17.54 -3.94
N LYS A 168 -14.62 18.28 -4.05
CA LYS A 168 -14.48 19.35 -5.05
C LYS A 168 -14.55 18.82 -6.49
N ARG A 169 -13.78 17.74 -6.79
CA ARG A 169 -13.69 17.16 -8.14
C ARG A 169 -14.99 16.52 -8.61
N MET A 170 -15.68 15.81 -7.72
CA MET A 170 -16.92 15.10 -8.04
C MET A 170 -18.16 15.95 -7.80
N GLN A 171 -17.98 17.20 -7.36
CA GLN A 171 -19.06 18.16 -7.02
C GLN A 171 -20.09 17.54 -6.04
N ARG A 172 -19.57 16.87 -5.01
CA ARG A 172 -20.37 16.21 -3.97
C ARG A 172 -19.87 16.60 -2.58
N PRO A 173 -20.77 16.68 -1.59
CA PRO A 173 -20.36 16.95 -0.20
C PRO A 173 -19.38 15.92 0.36
N VAL A 174 -18.44 16.34 1.21
CA VAL A 174 -17.47 15.45 1.87
C VAL A 174 -18.13 14.27 2.59
N PRO A 175 -19.27 14.44 3.31
CA PRO A 175 -20.00 13.32 3.91
C PRO A 175 -20.46 12.26 2.90
N THR A 176 -20.88 12.69 1.70
CA THR A 176 -21.25 11.79 0.60
C THR A 176 -20.04 10.97 0.14
N ILE A 177 -18.91 11.62 -0.11
CA ILE A 177 -17.65 10.96 -0.48
C ILE A 177 -17.24 9.95 0.59
N LYS A 178 -17.30 10.31 1.87
CA LYS A 178 -17.01 9.40 3.00
C LYS A 178 -17.91 8.17 2.98
N THR A 179 -19.19 8.35 2.70
CA THR A 179 -20.16 7.25 2.60
C THR A 179 -19.88 6.35 1.41
N TRP A 180 -19.57 6.92 0.24
CA TRP A 180 -19.23 6.16 -0.96
C TRP A 180 -17.97 5.32 -0.79
N LEU A 181 -16.92 5.90 -0.23
CA LEU A 181 -15.68 5.18 0.07
C LEU A 181 -15.92 4.03 1.04
N ARG A 182 -16.68 4.27 2.12
CA ARG A 182 -17.01 3.22 3.11
C ARG A 182 -17.81 2.08 2.48
N ARG A 183 -18.87 2.40 1.72
CA ARG A 183 -19.74 1.40 1.09
C ARG A 183 -19.01 0.67 -0.04
N GLY A 184 -18.23 1.39 -0.87
CA GLY A 184 -17.45 0.79 -1.95
C GLY A 184 -16.40 -0.20 -1.43
N LEU A 185 -15.68 0.15 -0.36
CA LEU A 185 -14.71 -0.77 0.26
C LEU A 185 -15.38 -1.97 0.92
N ALA A 186 -16.54 -1.79 1.57
CA ALA A 186 -17.30 -2.91 2.13
C ALA A 186 -17.71 -3.89 1.02
N GLN A 187 -18.30 -3.38 -0.07
CA GLN A 187 -18.71 -4.20 -1.22
C GLN A 187 -17.52 -4.92 -1.88
N LEU A 188 -16.36 -4.25 -2.01
CA LEU A 188 -15.16 -4.89 -2.54
C LEU A 188 -14.64 -5.99 -1.62
N ARG A 189 -14.65 -5.77 -0.30
CA ARG A 189 -14.26 -6.79 0.68
C ARG A 189 -15.16 -8.01 0.56
N ASP A 190 -16.48 -7.80 0.52
CA ASP A 190 -17.46 -8.89 0.46
C ASP A 190 -17.39 -9.65 -0.88
N CYS A 191 -16.97 -8.99 -1.98
CA CYS A 191 -16.75 -9.62 -3.28
C CYS A 191 -15.45 -10.44 -3.35
N LEU A 192 -14.41 -10.03 -2.58
CA LEU A 192 -13.10 -10.67 -2.57
C LEU A 192 -12.95 -11.75 -1.47
N SER A 193 -13.96 -11.92 -0.62
CA SER A 193 -14.01 -12.97 0.40
C SER A 193 -14.44 -14.27 -0.23
#